data_8184f29c50f191036c2b62da537d9abf
#
_entry.id   8184f29c50f191036c2b62da537d9abf
#
_cell.length_a   1.000
_cell.length_b   1.000
_cell.length_c   1.000
_cell.angle_alpha   90.00
_cell.angle_beta   90.00
_cell.angle_gamma   90.00
#
_symmetry.space_group_name_H-M   'P 1'
#
loop_
_entity.id
_entity.type
_entity.pdbx_description
1 polymer ?
#
loop_
_entity_poly.entity_id
_entity_poly.type
_entity_poly.pdbx_seq_one_letter_code
_entity_poly.pdbx_strand_id
1 'polypeptide(L)'
;SGTGDLFYYLPKDVKMNEAGTEDLNAVPSFRYLALTSRLGVDVTGYSIENVHFGAKIEADFYSGLGSASDVKGYFPSNTKISGTATMRLRQAYATVTWKELGDEGKNSLALKMGQAWHPMGADFPHVFSLEVGAPFGPFSRTPLVQADYNLGKNWTLTGAALTQMQYNSQGPVGASPLYMKYGMTPEIYAGLTYKSNGFLVRGGVDVLSIKPRYQAVVDGVTVRVADRKTSVLGFVYTQYAKDKFSVRAKSTFGQGGEHMNLMTGYAKIGENPDGSWEYASL
;
A
#
# COMPACT_ATOMS: atom_id res chain seq x y z
N SER A 1 -20.46 0.48 -19.93
CA SER A 1 -20.55 1.24 -18.67
C SER A 1 -19.77 0.49 -17.59
N GLY A 2 -18.85 1.18 -16.91
CA GLY A 2 -18.08 0.61 -15.82
C GLY A 2 -18.81 0.66 -14.48
N THR A 3 -18.28 0.02 -13.46
CA THR A 3 -18.80 0.02 -12.08
C THR A 3 -18.79 1.39 -11.40
N GLY A 4 -18.18 2.39 -12.03
CA GLY A 4 -18.10 3.75 -11.51
C GLY A 4 -16.81 4.08 -10.76
N ASP A 5 -15.98 3.08 -10.50
CA ASP A 5 -14.69 3.30 -9.89
C ASP A 5 -13.69 3.93 -10.85
N LEU A 6 -12.84 4.80 -10.34
CA LEU A 6 -11.83 5.50 -11.14
C LEU A 6 -10.68 4.62 -11.58
N PHE A 7 -10.45 3.52 -10.87
CA PHE A 7 -9.27 2.68 -11.04
C PHE A 7 -9.52 1.44 -11.88
N TYR A 8 -10.76 0.94 -11.89
CA TYR A 8 -11.11 -0.29 -12.59
C TYR A 8 -12.28 -0.05 -13.52
N TYR A 9 -12.03 -0.16 -14.82
CA TYR A 9 -13.07 -0.12 -15.84
C TYR A 9 -13.66 -1.51 -16.05
N LEU A 10 -14.18 -2.10 -14.98
CA LEU A 10 -14.89 -3.36 -15.09
C LEU A 10 -16.27 -3.11 -15.69
N PRO A 11 -16.68 -3.89 -16.71
CA PRO A 11 -18.02 -3.81 -17.22
C PRO A 11 -19.02 -4.22 -16.12
N LYS A 12 -20.19 -3.60 -16.12
CA LYS A 12 -21.30 -4.09 -15.29
C LYS A 12 -21.78 -5.44 -15.82
N ASP A 13 -22.32 -6.25 -14.92
CA ASP A 13 -22.99 -7.48 -15.31
C ASP A 13 -24.13 -7.19 -16.27
N VAL A 14 -24.40 -8.13 -17.18
CA VAL A 14 -25.52 -8.06 -18.12
C VAL A 14 -26.84 -8.01 -17.33
N LYS A 15 -27.67 -7.03 -17.60
CA LYS A 15 -29.02 -6.87 -17.03
C LYS A 15 -30.03 -6.74 -18.17
N MET A 16 -30.62 -7.85 -18.57
CA MET A 16 -31.64 -7.84 -19.62
C MET A 16 -32.92 -7.14 -19.16
N ASN A 17 -33.61 -6.46 -20.10
CA ASN A 17 -34.97 -6.00 -19.90
C ASN A 17 -35.93 -7.19 -19.78
N GLU A 18 -37.19 -6.94 -19.39
CA GLU A 18 -38.20 -8.01 -19.22
C GLU A 18 -38.47 -8.81 -20.50
N ALA A 19 -38.29 -8.19 -21.65
CA ALA A 19 -38.46 -8.85 -22.97
C ALA A 19 -37.21 -9.65 -23.39
N GLY A 20 -36.09 -9.59 -22.67
CA GLY A 20 -34.84 -10.28 -23.01
C GLY A 20 -34.16 -9.77 -24.27
N THR A 21 -34.48 -8.56 -24.73
CA THR A 21 -34.02 -8.02 -26.02
C THR A 21 -32.90 -6.97 -25.88
N GLU A 22 -32.70 -6.41 -24.70
CA GLU A 22 -31.77 -5.31 -24.50
C GLU A 22 -31.06 -5.41 -23.14
N ASP A 23 -29.76 -5.21 -23.14
CA ASP A 23 -28.97 -5.09 -21.90
C ASP A 23 -29.06 -3.66 -21.36
N LEU A 24 -29.78 -3.46 -20.26
CA LEU A 24 -29.97 -2.18 -19.59
C LEU A 24 -28.67 -1.59 -19.01
N ASN A 25 -27.61 -2.38 -18.86
CA ASN A 25 -26.30 -1.94 -18.41
C ASN A 25 -25.35 -1.58 -19.57
N ALA A 26 -25.71 -1.88 -20.81
CA ALA A 26 -24.92 -1.52 -22.00
C ALA A 26 -25.07 -0.03 -22.37
N VAL A 27 -24.74 0.85 -21.44
CA VAL A 27 -24.83 2.31 -21.61
C VAL A 27 -23.43 2.88 -21.83
N PRO A 28 -23.18 3.58 -22.97
CA PRO A 28 -21.93 4.28 -23.17
C PRO A 28 -21.78 5.39 -22.12
N SER A 29 -20.56 5.56 -21.61
CA SER A 29 -20.27 6.61 -20.63
C SER A 29 -18.96 7.30 -20.95
N PHE A 30 -18.89 8.60 -20.64
CA PHE A 30 -17.69 9.39 -20.72
C PHE A 30 -17.44 10.10 -19.39
N ARG A 31 -16.20 10.10 -18.94
CA ARG A 31 -15.78 10.83 -17.74
C ARG A 31 -14.39 11.44 -17.95
N TYR A 32 -14.25 12.68 -17.55
CA TYR A 32 -12.98 13.40 -17.51
C TYR A 32 -12.74 13.94 -16.11
N LEU A 33 -11.53 13.76 -15.58
CA LEU A 33 -11.16 14.18 -14.23
C LEU A 33 -9.73 14.74 -14.26
N ALA A 34 -9.53 15.90 -13.66
CA ALA A 34 -8.24 16.58 -13.54
C ALA A 34 -7.78 16.64 -12.08
N LEU A 35 -7.44 15.48 -11.51
CA LEU A 35 -7.20 15.30 -10.07
C LEU A 35 -5.75 15.01 -9.71
N THR A 36 -4.90 14.75 -10.71
CA THR A 36 -3.51 14.35 -10.49
C THR A 36 -2.56 15.53 -10.32
N SER A 37 -3.07 16.77 -10.29
CA SER A 37 -2.28 17.92 -9.93
C SER A 37 -1.69 17.74 -8.53
N ARG A 38 -0.38 17.95 -8.41
CA ARG A 38 0.35 17.75 -7.16
C ARG A 38 1.05 19.02 -6.73
N LEU A 39 1.02 19.25 -5.43
CA LEU A 39 1.77 20.30 -4.76
C LEU A 39 2.72 19.63 -3.77
N GLY A 40 3.94 20.11 -3.70
CA GLY A 40 4.91 19.54 -2.75
C GLY A 40 6.05 20.49 -2.46
N VAL A 41 6.69 20.23 -1.32
CA VAL A 41 7.90 20.90 -0.87
C VAL A 41 8.91 19.82 -0.50
N ASP A 42 10.10 19.90 -1.08
CA ASP A 42 11.26 19.09 -0.71
C ASP A 42 12.29 20.00 -0.03
N VAL A 43 12.59 19.73 1.24
CA VAL A 43 13.61 20.42 2.01
C VAL A 43 14.88 19.59 1.96
N THR A 44 15.95 20.17 1.46
CA THR A 44 17.25 19.50 1.29
C THR A 44 18.39 20.49 1.59
N GLY A 45 19.60 19.96 1.74
CA GLY A 45 20.82 20.78 1.82
C GLY A 45 21.23 21.20 3.23
N TYR A 46 20.42 20.98 4.25
CA TYR A 46 20.85 21.22 5.62
C TYR A 46 21.68 20.05 6.14
N SER A 47 22.87 20.33 6.67
CA SER A 47 23.77 19.30 7.22
C SER A 47 24.59 19.86 8.38
N ILE A 48 24.91 18.98 9.31
CA ILE A 48 25.86 19.20 10.41
C ILE A 48 26.89 18.10 10.31
N GLU A 49 28.14 18.44 9.99
CA GLU A 49 29.21 17.50 9.73
C GLU A 49 28.79 16.46 8.66
N ASN A 50 28.85 15.19 9.00
CA ASN A 50 28.45 14.08 8.12
C ASN A 50 26.95 13.66 8.24
N VAL A 51 26.15 14.44 9.00
CA VAL A 51 24.72 14.22 9.17
C VAL A 51 23.93 15.16 8.28
N HIS A 52 23.10 14.60 7.40
CA HIS A 52 22.26 15.33 6.45
C HIS A 52 20.79 15.18 6.80
N PHE A 53 20.06 16.28 6.72
CA PHE A 53 18.64 16.34 7.02
C PHE A 53 17.82 16.61 5.76
N GLY A 54 16.65 16.03 5.69
CA GLY A 54 15.70 16.27 4.61
C GLY A 54 14.27 16.12 5.11
N ALA A 55 13.35 16.72 4.38
CA ALA A 55 11.92 16.53 4.61
C ALA A 55 11.17 16.66 3.28
N LYS A 56 10.04 15.97 3.18
CA LYS A 56 9.14 16.05 2.04
C LYS A 56 7.70 16.17 2.50
N ILE A 57 6.96 17.08 1.88
CA ILE A 57 5.50 17.13 1.94
C ILE A 57 4.98 17.13 0.52
N GLU A 58 4.05 16.24 0.21
CA GLU A 58 3.38 16.13 -1.11
C GLU A 58 1.88 15.91 -0.91
N ALA A 59 1.07 16.66 -1.64
CA ALA A 59 -0.38 16.53 -1.65
C ALA A 59 -0.93 16.50 -3.09
N ASP A 60 -2.11 15.93 -3.29
CA ASP A 60 -2.89 15.99 -4.51
C ASP A 60 -4.37 16.29 -4.20
N PHE A 61 -5.20 16.40 -5.24
CA PHE A 61 -6.63 16.71 -5.13
C PHE A 61 -7.51 15.47 -5.33
N TYR A 62 -7.01 14.31 -5.04
CA TYR A 62 -7.66 13.03 -5.32
C TYR A 62 -8.51 12.50 -4.15
N SER A 63 -8.90 13.33 -3.21
CA SER A 63 -9.76 12.96 -2.08
C SER A 63 -11.19 13.41 -2.34
N GLY A 64 -12.17 12.58 -1.97
CA GLY A 64 -13.59 12.94 -1.96
C GLY A 64 -14.37 12.68 -3.25
N LEU A 65 -13.86 11.91 -4.20
CA LEU A 65 -14.56 11.58 -5.45
C LEU A 65 -15.25 10.21 -5.45
N GLY A 66 -15.16 9.49 -4.37
CA GLY A 66 -15.95 8.28 -4.15
C GLY A 66 -17.41 8.61 -3.82
N SER A 67 -18.31 7.64 -4.02
CA SER A 67 -19.62 7.66 -3.42
C SER A 67 -19.50 7.88 -1.91
N ALA A 68 -20.43 8.58 -1.29
CA ALA A 68 -20.42 8.85 0.16
C ALA A 68 -20.34 7.58 1.05
N SER A 69 -20.52 6.40 0.45
CA SER A 69 -20.31 5.09 1.07
C SER A 69 -18.84 4.66 1.12
N ASP A 70 -17.98 5.18 0.25
CA ASP A 70 -16.61 4.69 0.08
C ASP A 70 -15.58 5.43 0.94
N VAL A 71 -15.99 6.54 1.56
CA VAL A 71 -15.16 7.36 2.45
C VAL A 71 -15.27 6.92 3.92
N LYS A 72 -15.74 5.70 4.16
CA LYS A 72 -15.96 5.13 5.50
C LYS A 72 -14.66 4.81 6.26
N GLY A 73 -13.76 5.71 6.43
CA GLY A 73 -12.59 5.39 7.24
C GLY A 73 -11.81 6.60 7.77
N TYR A 74 -11.96 7.74 7.15
CA TYR A 74 -11.05 8.85 7.43
C TYR A 74 -11.71 10.18 7.83
N PHE A 75 -13.03 10.32 7.56
CA PHE A 75 -13.78 11.51 7.94
C PHE A 75 -15.05 11.15 8.71
N PRO A 76 -15.52 12.01 9.63
CA PRO A 76 -16.81 11.80 10.28
C PRO A 76 -17.90 11.63 9.22
N SER A 77 -18.70 10.62 9.38
CA SER A 77 -19.61 9.97 8.44
C SER A 77 -20.71 10.82 7.78
N ASN A 78 -20.69 12.13 7.87
CA ASN A 78 -21.80 12.97 7.43
C ASN A 78 -21.47 14.05 6.41
N THR A 79 -20.25 14.08 5.88
CA THR A 79 -19.87 15.10 4.90
C THR A 79 -20.05 14.54 3.49
N LYS A 80 -21.23 14.68 2.92
CA LYS A 80 -21.45 14.51 1.48
C LYS A 80 -20.77 15.66 0.75
N ILE A 81 -19.50 15.51 0.42
CA ILE A 81 -18.81 16.44 -0.46
C ILE A 81 -18.94 15.90 -1.89
N SER A 82 -20.07 16.17 -2.52
CA SER A 82 -20.24 15.88 -3.93
C SER A 82 -19.71 17.04 -4.77
N GLY A 83 -18.85 16.74 -5.73
CA GLY A 83 -18.42 17.68 -6.76
C GLY A 83 -17.24 18.59 -6.42
N THR A 84 -16.66 18.48 -5.25
CA THR A 84 -15.43 19.22 -4.86
C THR A 84 -14.22 18.32 -4.79
N ALA A 85 -13.13 18.74 -5.39
CA ALA A 85 -11.82 18.09 -5.21
C ALA A 85 -11.26 18.49 -3.84
N THR A 86 -11.05 17.52 -2.95
CA THR A 86 -10.42 17.76 -1.65
C THR A 86 -8.94 17.39 -1.69
N MET A 87 -8.13 18.17 -0.99
CA MET A 87 -6.70 17.93 -0.87
C MET A 87 -6.44 16.66 -0.06
N ARG A 88 -5.58 15.79 -0.57
CA ARG A 88 -5.12 14.58 0.09
C ARG A 88 -3.63 14.64 0.33
N LEU A 89 -3.20 14.40 1.57
CA LEU A 89 -1.79 14.22 1.88
C LEU A 89 -1.30 12.90 1.27
N ARG A 90 -0.27 12.99 0.44
CA ARG A 90 0.37 11.81 -0.19
C ARG A 90 1.56 11.36 0.62
N GLN A 91 2.49 12.25 0.86
CA GLN A 91 3.71 11.99 1.60
C GLN A 91 3.99 13.15 2.56
N ALA A 92 4.43 12.82 3.76
CA ALA A 92 4.94 13.77 4.74
C ALA A 92 5.93 13.03 5.63
N TYR A 93 7.21 13.21 5.38
CA TYR A 93 8.26 12.54 6.13
C TYR A 93 9.51 13.40 6.28
N ALA A 94 10.27 13.10 7.32
CA ALA A 94 11.62 13.60 7.51
C ALA A 94 12.65 12.48 7.28
N THR A 95 13.86 12.87 6.90
CA THR A 95 15.01 11.97 6.75
C THR A 95 16.20 12.51 7.51
N VAL A 96 16.96 11.60 8.11
CA VAL A 96 18.28 11.88 8.69
C VAL A 96 19.24 10.86 8.10
N THR A 97 20.33 11.32 7.50
CA THR A 97 21.31 10.46 6.85
C THR A 97 22.70 10.72 7.43
N TRP A 98 23.26 9.72 8.05
CA TRP A 98 24.66 9.68 8.46
C TRP A 98 25.49 9.13 7.31
N LYS A 99 26.47 9.91 6.85
CA LYS A 99 27.44 9.51 5.83
C LYS A 99 28.78 9.14 6.46
N GLU A 100 29.67 8.59 5.65
CA GLU A 100 31.04 8.29 6.04
C GLU A 100 31.14 7.32 7.23
N LEU A 101 30.27 6.32 7.26
CA LEU A 101 30.28 5.27 8.26
C LEU A 101 31.24 4.13 7.86
N GLY A 102 31.75 3.41 8.88
CA GLY A 102 32.68 2.29 8.73
C GLY A 102 34.14 2.74 8.55
N ASP A 103 35.05 1.81 8.55
CA ASP A 103 36.49 2.04 8.61
C ASP A 103 37.05 2.85 7.42
N GLU A 104 36.36 2.79 6.26
CA GLU A 104 36.76 3.51 5.05
C GLU A 104 35.84 4.68 4.70
N GLY A 105 34.86 5.02 5.56
CA GLY A 105 33.91 6.09 5.29
C GLY A 105 32.99 5.84 4.09
N LYS A 106 32.86 4.61 3.60
CA LYS A 106 32.13 4.28 2.36
C LYS A 106 30.65 3.95 2.57
N ASN A 107 30.24 3.77 3.82
CA ASN A 107 28.88 3.38 4.17
C ASN A 107 28.03 4.59 4.60
N SER A 108 26.72 4.42 4.59
CA SER A 108 25.80 5.41 5.13
C SER A 108 24.56 4.74 5.71
N LEU A 109 23.94 5.41 6.68
CA LEU A 109 22.64 5.04 7.25
C LEU A 109 21.66 6.18 7.05
N ALA A 110 20.52 5.90 6.44
CA ALA A 110 19.43 6.86 6.33
C ALA A 110 18.23 6.35 7.13
N LEU A 111 17.70 7.20 8.02
CA LEU A 111 16.41 7.00 8.67
C LEU A 111 15.36 7.88 8.00
N LYS A 112 14.20 7.33 7.74
CA LYS A 112 13.01 8.01 7.23
C LYS A 112 11.85 7.78 8.18
N MET A 113 11.18 8.84 8.61
CA MET A 113 10.04 8.77 9.54
C MET A 113 8.90 9.63 9.04
N GLY A 114 7.71 9.07 9.00
CA GLY A 114 6.48 9.75 8.56
C GLY A 114 5.72 8.95 7.50
N GLN A 115 4.80 9.60 6.80
CA GLN A 115 4.02 8.98 5.74
C GLN A 115 4.79 9.00 4.43
N ALA A 116 5.09 7.82 3.89
CA ALA A 116 5.79 7.67 2.62
C ALA A 116 5.24 6.47 1.83
N TRP A 117 5.78 6.23 0.64
CA TRP A 117 5.52 4.99 -0.08
C TRP A 117 5.96 3.79 0.74
N HIS A 118 5.10 2.76 0.78
CA HIS A 118 5.49 1.44 1.25
C HIS A 118 6.71 0.95 0.48
N PRO A 119 7.74 0.36 1.11
CA PRO A 119 8.96 -0.05 0.42
C PRO A 119 8.71 -0.98 -0.77
N MET A 120 7.72 -1.87 -0.68
CA MET A 120 7.31 -2.72 -1.80
C MET A 120 6.61 -1.93 -2.92
N GLY A 121 5.98 -0.81 -2.62
CA GLY A 121 5.25 0.04 -3.55
C GLY A 121 6.08 1.17 -4.17
N ALA A 122 7.35 1.31 -3.80
CA ALA A 122 8.18 2.44 -4.22
C ALA A 122 8.68 2.35 -5.68
N ASP A 123 8.79 1.14 -6.22
CA ASP A 123 9.28 0.90 -7.58
C ASP A 123 8.13 0.44 -8.49
N PHE A 124 7.94 1.19 -9.56
CA PHE A 124 6.88 0.91 -10.53
C PHE A 124 7.45 0.52 -11.89
N PRO A 125 6.92 -0.52 -12.54
CA PRO A 125 7.34 -0.93 -13.88
C PRO A 125 6.90 0.04 -14.99
N HIS A 126 6.10 1.08 -14.68
CA HIS A 126 5.54 2.03 -15.65
C HIS A 126 4.71 1.37 -16.75
N VAL A 127 3.90 0.40 -16.37
CA VAL A 127 2.92 -0.21 -17.28
C VAL A 127 1.78 0.77 -17.60
N PHE A 128 1.08 0.52 -18.69
CA PHE A 128 -0.08 1.33 -19.08
C PHE A 128 -1.27 1.07 -18.15
N SER A 129 -1.33 1.84 -17.07
CA SER A 129 -2.36 1.74 -16.04
C SER A 129 -2.40 3.05 -15.23
N LEU A 130 -3.56 3.43 -14.75
CA LEU A 130 -3.75 4.60 -13.88
C LEU A 130 -2.98 4.48 -12.55
N GLU A 131 -2.82 3.28 -12.04
CA GLU A 131 -2.11 2.98 -10.80
C GLU A 131 -0.83 2.16 -11.01
N VAL A 132 -0.25 2.28 -12.20
CA VAL A 132 1.08 1.74 -12.50
C VAL A 132 1.21 0.25 -12.14
N GLY A 133 0.17 -0.53 -12.42
CA GLY A 133 0.17 -1.98 -12.25
C GLY A 133 -0.75 -2.53 -11.16
N ALA A 134 -1.47 -1.69 -10.40
CA ALA A 134 -2.49 -2.21 -9.49
C ALA A 134 -3.64 -2.88 -10.29
N PRO A 135 -4.21 -3.97 -9.81
CA PRO A 135 -4.00 -4.65 -8.52
C PRO A 135 -2.90 -5.71 -8.51
N PHE A 136 -2.02 -5.74 -9.49
CA PHE A 136 -0.95 -6.74 -9.63
C PHE A 136 0.39 -6.28 -9.06
N GLY A 137 0.51 -5.00 -8.70
CA GLY A 137 1.68 -4.44 -8.04
C GLY A 137 1.29 -3.69 -6.77
N PRO A 138 2.07 -3.81 -5.68
CA PRO A 138 1.78 -3.13 -4.42
C PRO A 138 1.67 -1.62 -4.61
N PHE A 139 0.61 -1.03 -4.08
CA PHE A 139 0.34 0.39 -4.17
C PHE A 139 -0.23 0.91 -2.84
N SER A 140 0.61 1.46 -1.99
CA SER A 140 0.19 2.08 -0.73
C SER A 140 1.19 3.12 -0.26
N ARG A 141 0.69 4.13 0.44
CA ARG A 141 1.48 5.09 1.22
C ARG A 141 1.02 5.00 2.66
N THR A 142 1.97 4.92 3.55
CA THR A 142 1.69 4.54 4.92
C THR A 142 2.67 5.24 5.87
N PRO A 143 2.27 5.50 7.12
CA PRO A 143 3.18 5.90 8.17
C PRO A 143 4.20 4.79 8.42
N LEU A 144 5.48 5.16 8.45
CA LEU A 144 6.58 4.21 8.64
C LEU A 144 7.77 4.84 9.37
N VAL A 145 8.58 3.96 9.93
CA VAL A 145 9.98 4.21 10.29
C VAL A 145 10.80 3.24 9.46
N GLN A 146 11.65 3.77 8.58
CA GLN A 146 12.48 2.99 7.67
C GLN A 146 13.95 3.32 7.88
N ALA A 147 14.79 2.31 7.90
CA ALA A 147 16.24 2.43 7.91
C ALA A 147 16.80 1.83 6.63
N ASP A 148 17.64 2.59 5.92
CA ASP A 148 18.38 2.16 4.74
C ASP A 148 19.86 2.21 5.06
N TYR A 149 20.51 1.05 5.14
CA TYR A 149 21.96 0.95 5.34
C TYR A 149 22.66 0.65 4.02
N ASN A 150 23.41 1.64 3.52
CA ASN A 150 24.15 1.52 2.27
C ASN A 150 25.54 0.98 2.54
N LEU A 151 25.86 -0.14 1.92
CA LEU A 151 27.18 -0.81 1.95
C LEU A 151 27.93 -0.44 0.67
N GLY A 152 28.85 0.49 0.81
CA GLY A 152 29.56 1.04 -0.32
C GLY A 152 28.62 1.71 -1.33
N LYS A 153 28.89 1.48 -2.63
CA LYS A 153 28.15 2.15 -3.72
C LYS A 153 27.00 1.32 -4.30
N ASN A 154 26.95 0.03 -4.02
CA ASN A 154 26.15 -0.91 -4.78
C ASN A 154 25.03 -1.56 -4.00
N TRP A 155 25.18 -1.77 -2.70
CA TRP A 155 24.26 -2.51 -1.88
C TRP A 155 23.51 -1.63 -0.89
N THR A 156 22.23 -1.90 -0.69
CA THR A 156 21.41 -1.27 0.36
C THR A 156 20.60 -2.34 1.05
N LEU A 157 20.72 -2.41 2.39
CA LEU A 157 19.82 -3.14 3.26
C LEU A 157 18.73 -2.19 3.74
N THR A 158 17.47 -2.58 3.61
CA THR A 158 16.31 -1.80 4.06
C THR A 158 15.55 -2.59 5.12
N GLY A 159 15.27 -1.97 6.24
CA GLY A 159 14.33 -2.44 7.25
C GLY A 159 13.27 -1.38 7.54
N ALA A 160 12.01 -1.78 7.72
CA ALA A 160 10.96 -0.83 8.08
C ALA A 160 9.92 -1.44 9.02
N ALA A 161 9.39 -0.58 9.89
CA ALA A 161 8.18 -0.84 10.66
C ALA A 161 7.09 0.12 10.17
N LEU A 162 5.92 -0.44 9.82
CA LEU A 162 4.87 0.30 9.15
C LEU A 162 3.52 0.10 9.86
N THR A 163 2.59 1.02 9.58
CA THR A 163 1.17 0.87 9.93
C THR A 163 0.33 1.10 8.67
N GLN A 164 -0.97 0.87 8.73
CA GLN A 164 -1.86 1.03 7.59
C GLN A 164 -2.54 2.39 7.61
N MET A 165 -2.66 3.03 6.46
CA MET A 165 -3.34 4.32 6.34
C MET A 165 -4.13 4.49 5.05
N GLN A 166 -3.52 4.41 3.89
CA GLN A 166 -4.22 4.65 2.61
C GLN A 166 -5.25 3.56 2.32
N TYR A 167 -4.88 2.31 2.53
CA TYR A 167 -5.76 1.15 2.47
C TYR A 167 -5.58 0.35 3.76
N ASN A 168 -6.62 -0.39 4.14
CA ASN A 168 -6.64 -1.22 5.34
C ASN A 168 -6.83 -2.69 4.96
N SER A 169 -6.35 -3.58 5.82
CA SER A 169 -6.61 -5.01 5.71
C SER A 169 -8.10 -5.29 5.68
N GLN A 170 -8.49 -6.27 4.88
CA GLN A 170 -9.85 -6.77 4.79
C GLN A 170 -10.12 -7.77 5.91
N GLY A 171 -11.37 -7.92 6.28
CA GLY A 171 -11.79 -8.87 7.31
C GLY A 171 -13.31 -9.03 7.37
N PRO A 172 -13.85 -9.62 8.45
CA PRO A 172 -15.26 -9.99 8.55
C PRO A 172 -16.26 -8.84 8.36
N VAL A 173 -15.83 -7.62 8.63
CA VAL A 173 -16.66 -6.40 8.48
C VAL A 173 -16.15 -5.47 7.38
N GLY A 174 -15.40 -6.01 6.42
CA GLY A 174 -14.77 -5.25 5.33
C GLY A 174 -13.42 -4.68 5.73
N ALA A 175 -12.96 -3.64 5.04
CA ALA A 175 -11.70 -2.95 5.33
C ALA A 175 -11.75 -2.21 6.67
N SER A 176 -10.76 -2.44 7.55
CA SER A 176 -10.74 -1.78 8.85
C SER A 176 -9.33 -1.64 9.42
N PRO A 177 -8.97 -0.44 9.95
CA PRO A 177 -7.72 -0.23 10.68
C PRO A 177 -7.69 -0.97 12.04
N LEU A 178 -8.84 -1.44 12.52
CA LEU A 178 -8.95 -2.11 13.80
C LEU A 178 -8.24 -3.46 13.81
N TYR A 179 -8.13 -4.13 12.67
CA TYR A 179 -7.46 -5.43 12.59
C TYR A 179 -5.97 -5.34 12.94
N MET A 180 -5.31 -4.32 12.42
CA MET A 180 -3.91 -4.05 12.79
C MET A 180 -3.81 -3.48 14.20
N LYS A 181 -4.70 -2.55 14.58
CA LYS A 181 -4.73 -1.96 15.93
C LYS A 181 -4.82 -3.03 17.02
N TYR A 182 -5.73 -3.98 16.88
CA TYR A 182 -5.88 -5.07 17.84
C TYR A 182 -4.85 -6.18 17.69
N GLY A 183 -4.18 -6.24 16.54
CA GLY A 183 -3.00 -7.07 16.31
C GLY A 183 -1.81 -6.68 17.18
N MET A 184 -1.70 -5.38 17.55
CA MET A 184 -0.65 -4.81 18.41
C MET A 184 0.78 -5.02 17.89
N THR A 185 0.94 -5.31 16.62
CA THR A 185 2.24 -5.49 15.97
C THR A 185 2.31 -4.58 14.75
N PRO A 186 3.41 -3.86 14.53
CA PRO A 186 3.62 -3.20 13.27
C PRO A 186 3.77 -4.25 12.15
N GLU A 187 3.51 -3.85 10.94
CA GLU A 187 3.95 -4.53 9.75
C GLU A 187 5.46 -4.36 9.62
N ILE A 188 6.17 -5.43 9.29
CA ILE A 188 7.62 -5.46 9.25
C ILE A 188 8.09 -5.78 7.84
N TYR A 189 8.91 -4.92 7.29
CA TYR A 189 9.53 -5.12 6.00
C TYR A 189 11.05 -5.28 6.13
N ALA A 190 11.62 -6.19 5.34
CA ALA A 190 13.07 -6.34 5.15
C ALA A 190 13.37 -6.50 3.65
N GLY A 191 14.38 -5.80 3.16
CA GLY A 191 14.73 -5.84 1.74
C GLY A 191 16.22 -5.63 1.47
N LEU A 192 16.63 -6.06 0.28
CA LEU A 192 17.97 -5.91 -0.24
C LEU A 192 17.90 -5.32 -1.65
N THR A 193 18.73 -4.32 -1.90
CA THR A 193 18.89 -3.69 -3.21
C THR A 193 20.34 -3.83 -3.68
N TYR A 194 20.50 -4.21 -4.93
CA TYR A 194 21.77 -4.10 -5.66
C TYR A 194 21.63 -3.15 -6.84
N LYS A 195 22.56 -2.23 -7.00
CA LYS A 195 22.59 -1.28 -8.12
C LYS A 195 24.00 -1.15 -8.68
N SER A 196 24.16 -1.35 -10.00
CA SER A 196 25.44 -1.17 -10.69
C SER A 196 25.23 -1.00 -12.19
N ASN A 197 25.94 -0.07 -12.82
CA ASN A 197 26.04 0.08 -14.29
C ASN A 197 24.70 0.04 -15.03
N GLY A 198 23.71 0.79 -14.54
CA GLY A 198 22.37 0.80 -15.12
C GLY A 198 21.46 -0.37 -14.69
N PHE A 199 22.00 -1.34 -13.99
CA PHE A 199 21.25 -2.46 -13.42
C PHE A 199 20.80 -2.14 -12.01
N LEU A 200 19.54 -2.45 -11.69
CA LEU A 200 18.98 -2.41 -10.34
C LEU A 200 18.17 -3.67 -10.12
N VAL A 201 18.48 -4.38 -9.04
CA VAL A 201 17.65 -5.48 -8.54
C VAL A 201 17.29 -5.17 -7.10
N ARG A 202 16.02 -5.27 -6.75
CA ARG A 202 15.52 -5.13 -5.39
C ARG A 202 14.59 -6.28 -5.07
N GLY A 203 14.81 -6.92 -3.93
CA GLY A 203 13.90 -7.91 -3.37
C GLY A 203 13.61 -7.59 -1.93
N GLY A 204 12.45 -8.04 -1.46
CA GLY A 204 12.08 -7.85 -0.06
C GLY A 204 10.92 -8.73 0.34
N VAL A 205 10.77 -8.84 1.64
CA VAL A 205 9.72 -9.60 2.31
C VAL A 205 9.03 -8.70 3.31
N ASP A 206 7.72 -8.77 3.32
CA ASP A 206 6.83 -8.10 4.24
C ASP A 206 6.09 -9.11 5.10
N VAL A 207 5.96 -8.83 6.38
CA VAL A 207 5.24 -9.67 7.36
C VAL A 207 4.21 -8.83 8.06
N LEU A 208 2.94 -9.17 7.84
CA LEU A 208 1.80 -8.53 8.47
C LEU A 208 1.09 -9.52 9.40
N SER A 209 0.81 -9.10 10.64
CA SER A 209 0.03 -9.89 11.61
C SER A 209 -1.16 -9.08 12.12
N ILE A 210 -2.36 -9.46 11.71
CA ILE A 210 -3.61 -8.80 12.06
C ILE A 210 -4.45 -9.65 13.00
N LYS A 211 -5.40 -9.00 13.66
CA LYS A 211 -6.44 -9.65 14.48
C LYS A 211 -7.81 -9.38 13.86
N PRO A 212 -8.34 -10.30 13.01
CA PRO A 212 -9.59 -10.09 12.30
C PRO A 212 -10.80 -9.88 13.21
N ARG A 213 -10.79 -10.51 14.37
CA ARG A 213 -11.81 -10.30 15.44
C ARG A 213 -11.22 -10.62 16.80
N TYR A 214 -11.88 -10.20 17.86
CA TYR A 214 -11.47 -10.39 19.24
C TYR A 214 -12.58 -10.96 20.13
N GLN A 215 -13.77 -11.18 19.57
CA GLN A 215 -14.94 -11.75 20.24
C GLN A 215 -15.66 -12.75 19.32
N ALA A 216 -16.26 -13.76 19.90
CA ALA A 216 -17.15 -14.72 19.25
C ALA A 216 -18.34 -15.03 20.18
N VAL A 217 -19.39 -15.60 19.62
CA VAL A 217 -20.50 -16.15 20.40
C VAL A 217 -20.36 -17.67 20.37
N VAL A 218 -20.18 -18.27 21.52
CA VAL A 218 -20.12 -19.73 21.71
C VAL A 218 -21.24 -20.11 22.67
N ASP A 219 -22.13 -21.00 22.25
CA ASP A 219 -23.30 -21.44 23.03
C ASP A 219 -24.16 -20.28 23.58
N GLY A 220 -24.31 -19.23 22.78
CA GLY A 220 -25.08 -18.02 23.15
C GLY A 220 -24.34 -17.05 24.08
N VAL A 221 -23.11 -17.34 24.47
CA VAL A 221 -22.28 -16.49 25.34
C VAL A 221 -21.21 -15.80 24.52
N THR A 222 -21.05 -14.47 24.71
CA THR A 222 -19.94 -13.73 24.08
C THR A 222 -18.64 -14.02 24.81
N VAL A 223 -17.69 -14.61 24.11
CA VAL A 223 -16.36 -14.96 24.61
C VAL A 223 -15.27 -14.19 23.88
N ARG A 224 -14.12 -14.03 24.52
CA ARG A 224 -12.93 -13.47 23.90
C ARG A 224 -12.23 -14.54 23.07
N VAL A 225 -11.85 -14.21 21.83
CA VAL A 225 -11.08 -15.11 20.96
C VAL A 225 -9.70 -14.53 20.64
N ALA A 226 -8.77 -15.43 20.37
CA ALA A 226 -7.37 -15.09 20.08
C ALA A 226 -7.05 -15.18 18.55
N ASP A 227 -8.04 -14.93 17.71
CA ASP A 227 -7.89 -15.01 16.28
C ASP A 227 -6.74 -14.12 15.80
N ARG A 228 -5.82 -14.70 15.06
CA ARG A 228 -4.70 -13.98 14.46
C ARG A 228 -4.41 -14.57 13.08
N LYS A 229 -4.23 -13.70 12.11
CA LYS A 229 -3.75 -14.05 10.78
C LYS A 229 -2.42 -13.37 10.54
N THR A 230 -1.37 -14.17 10.38
CA THR A 230 -0.06 -13.70 9.95
C THR A 230 0.13 -14.07 8.48
N SER A 231 0.54 -13.10 7.69
CA SER A 231 0.73 -13.21 6.26
C SER A 231 2.14 -12.77 5.89
N VAL A 232 2.67 -13.37 4.85
CA VAL A 232 4.00 -13.06 4.30
C VAL A 232 3.84 -12.75 2.83
N LEU A 233 4.37 -11.61 2.40
CA LEU A 233 4.36 -11.16 1.02
C LEU A 233 5.80 -10.85 0.59
N GLY A 234 6.19 -11.36 -0.57
CA GLY A 234 7.50 -11.09 -1.17
C GLY A 234 7.38 -10.37 -2.51
N PHE A 235 8.44 -9.71 -2.92
CA PHE A 235 8.56 -9.17 -4.27
C PHE A 235 9.99 -9.19 -4.77
N VAL A 236 10.12 -9.14 -6.09
CA VAL A 236 11.35 -8.86 -6.79
C VAL A 236 11.08 -7.79 -7.85
N TYR A 237 11.89 -6.77 -7.87
CA TYR A 237 11.90 -5.73 -8.90
C TYR A 237 13.26 -5.73 -9.59
N THR A 238 13.25 -5.66 -10.91
CA THR A 238 14.45 -5.54 -11.73
C THR A 238 14.31 -4.39 -12.72
N GLN A 239 15.39 -3.67 -12.92
CA GLN A 239 15.49 -2.64 -13.93
C GLN A 239 16.86 -2.72 -14.61
N TYR A 240 16.86 -2.57 -15.91
CA TYR A 240 18.06 -2.25 -16.68
C TYR A 240 17.79 -0.97 -17.48
N ALA A 241 18.66 0.00 -17.34
CA ALA A 241 18.56 1.27 -18.07
C ALA A 241 19.93 1.65 -18.62
N LYS A 242 20.02 1.85 -19.93
CA LYS A 242 21.24 2.29 -20.61
C LYS A 242 20.84 3.16 -21.80
N ASP A 243 21.42 4.34 -21.90
CA ASP A 243 21.16 5.33 -22.94
C ASP A 243 19.65 5.64 -23.04
N LYS A 244 19.04 5.31 -24.18
CA LYS A 244 17.60 5.50 -24.45
C LYS A 244 16.75 4.25 -24.18
N PHE A 245 17.37 3.16 -23.75
CA PHE A 245 16.69 1.89 -23.51
C PHE A 245 16.48 1.66 -22.02
N SER A 246 15.27 1.27 -21.63
CA SER A 246 14.95 0.88 -20.25
C SER A 246 13.93 -0.25 -20.24
N VAL A 247 14.26 -1.32 -19.50
CA VAL A 247 13.35 -2.43 -19.20
C VAL A 247 13.16 -2.52 -17.69
N ARG A 248 11.92 -2.74 -17.26
CA ARG A 248 11.56 -2.90 -15.85
C ARG A 248 10.60 -4.06 -15.71
N ALA A 249 10.80 -4.86 -14.68
CA ALA A 249 9.90 -5.96 -14.33
C ALA A 249 9.71 -6.01 -12.81
N LYS A 250 8.52 -6.39 -12.39
CA LYS A 250 8.19 -6.61 -10.98
C LYS A 250 7.32 -7.84 -10.86
N SER A 251 7.62 -8.67 -9.88
CA SER A 251 6.79 -9.80 -9.47
C SER A 251 6.51 -9.71 -7.98
N THR A 252 5.30 -10.06 -7.58
CA THR A 252 4.87 -10.16 -6.18
C THR A 252 4.29 -11.54 -5.94
N PHE A 253 4.53 -12.10 -4.76
CA PHE A 253 4.08 -13.44 -4.40
C PHE A 253 3.85 -13.52 -2.89
N GLY A 254 2.81 -14.21 -2.49
CA GLY A 254 2.46 -14.37 -1.08
C GLY A 254 1.03 -13.94 -0.77
N GLN A 255 0.81 -13.48 0.45
CA GLN A 255 -0.51 -13.25 1.05
C GLN A 255 -0.55 -11.94 1.81
N GLY A 256 -1.78 -11.43 2.08
CA GLY A 256 -1.98 -10.29 2.97
C GLY A 256 -1.60 -8.94 2.37
N GLY A 257 -1.72 -8.79 1.05
CA GLY A 257 -1.42 -7.55 0.34
C GLY A 257 -2.63 -6.66 0.06
N GLU A 258 -3.80 -6.93 0.64
CA GLU A 258 -5.04 -6.17 0.40
C GLU A 258 -4.88 -4.70 0.77
N HIS A 259 -4.16 -4.42 1.85
CA HIS A 259 -3.84 -3.06 2.30
C HIS A 259 -2.80 -2.35 1.40
N MET A 260 -2.27 -3.05 0.43
CA MET A 260 -1.45 -2.50 -0.66
C MET A 260 -2.19 -2.58 -2.01
N ASN A 261 -3.51 -2.72 -1.99
CA ASN A 261 -4.35 -2.79 -3.19
C ASN A 261 -4.03 -3.98 -4.10
N LEU A 262 -3.58 -5.10 -3.53
CA LEU A 262 -3.36 -6.36 -4.24
C LEU A 262 -4.59 -7.26 -4.14
N MET A 263 -4.79 -8.09 -5.18
CA MET A 263 -5.84 -9.11 -5.22
C MET A 263 -5.39 -10.35 -4.42
N THR A 264 -5.26 -10.20 -3.14
CA THR A 264 -4.98 -11.29 -2.19
C THR A 264 -6.03 -11.28 -1.09
N GLY A 265 -6.06 -12.29 -0.25
CA GLY A 265 -7.03 -12.35 0.82
C GLY A 265 -6.84 -13.56 1.73
N TYR A 266 -7.85 -13.79 2.53
CA TYR A 266 -8.01 -14.98 3.35
C TYR A 266 -9.49 -15.32 3.52
N ALA A 267 -9.78 -16.59 3.75
CA ALA A 267 -11.13 -17.07 4.01
C ALA A 267 -11.18 -17.83 5.33
N LYS A 268 -12.34 -17.79 6.00
CA LYS A 268 -12.66 -18.72 7.08
C LYS A 268 -12.86 -20.11 6.45
N ILE A 269 -12.13 -21.11 6.92
CA ILE A 269 -12.25 -22.50 6.50
C ILE A 269 -12.80 -23.41 7.59
N GLY A 270 -12.71 -22.99 8.84
CA GLY A 270 -13.18 -23.76 10.00
C GLY A 270 -13.43 -22.87 11.21
N GLU A 271 -13.99 -23.46 12.23
CA GLU A 271 -14.18 -22.86 13.54
C GLU A 271 -13.85 -23.88 14.62
N ASN A 272 -13.02 -23.46 15.57
CA ASN A 272 -12.61 -24.27 16.70
C ASN A 272 -13.67 -24.24 17.82
N PRO A 273 -13.66 -25.21 18.75
CA PRO A 273 -14.60 -25.25 19.88
C PRO A 273 -14.56 -24.02 20.78
N ASP A 274 -13.45 -23.29 20.83
CA ASP A 274 -13.29 -22.03 21.56
C ASP A 274 -13.87 -20.81 20.82
N GLY A 275 -14.50 -21.03 19.66
CA GLY A 275 -15.04 -20.02 18.78
C GLY A 275 -14.01 -19.30 17.93
N SER A 276 -12.71 -19.66 17.99
CA SER A 276 -11.69 -19.12 17.09
C SER A 276 -11.84 -19.67 15.66
N TRP A 277 -11.46 -18.87 14.66
CA TRP A 277 -11.55 -19.27 13.26
C TRP A 277 -10.23 -19.78 12.71
N GLU A 278 -10.33 -20.80 11.87
CA GLU A 278 -9.23 -21.23 11.01
C GLU A 278 -9.29 -20.47 9.69
N TYR A 279 -8.13 -20.04 9.22
CA TYR A 279 -8.00 -19.22 8.02
C TYR A 279 -7.18 -19.91 6.95
N ALA A 280 -7.71 -19.99 5.73
CA ALA A 280 -6.92 -20.20 4.53
C ALA A 280 -6.54 -18.88 3.89
N SER A 281 -5.47 -18.90 3.11
CA SER A 281 -5.04 -17.78 2.27
C SER A 281 -5.60 -17.92 0.86
N LEU A 282 -5.94 -16.79 0.24
CA LEU A 282 -6.45 -16.67 -1.11
C LEU A 282 -5.44 -15.92 -1.99
#